data_6d0e74dea83ff3f98013de822535065f
#
_entry.id   6d0e74dea83ff3f98013de822535065f
#
_cell.length_a   1.000
_cell.length_b   1.000
_cell.length_c   1.000
_cell.angle_alpha   90.00
_cell.angle_beta   90.00
_cell.angle_gamma   90.00
#
_symmetry.space_group_name_H-M   'P 1'
#
loop_
_entity.id
_entity.type
_entity.pdbx_description
1 polymer ?
#
loop_
_entity_poly.entity_id
_entity_poly.type
_entity_poly.pdbx_seq_one_letter_code
_entity_poly.pdbx_strand_id
1 'polypeptide(L)'
;MNSKQIDCILELSQSLNFNRAAENLYITQPTLTYHIKTVEEEIGFPIFHRSGKGAALTPAGQQFCLMLRSIREEMKRAIEQGQNNSRRYHLGLTVGLPLRSAIYFLPQAIEEFERTHEGVSVTPEFITLHSVDRFLRGEQDMVFAREEDMKRIPDIKIHRLFQSKIYLISEKTDPLAQKKLVKIDDLAGRTLMVGGGSQPELRAVQQRVLQKLHLDHFNSNDHDTTLTNVASHKGICLAPGFLNDHNREFAWTPFDCKETISCVLCTHASDKRAVVADFIRILQNCYASHPDFPT
;
A
#
# COMPACT_ATOMS: atom_id res chain seq x y z
N MET A 1 -24.30 5.03 18.63
CA MET A 1 -23.10 5.92 18.65
C MET A 1 -23.08 6.76 17.38
N ASN A 2 -22.76 8.08 17.45
CA ASN A 2 -22.70 9.02 16.33
C ASN A 2 -21.32 9.70 16.20
N SER A 3 -21.07 10.48 15.12
CA SER A 3 -19.78 11.10 14.84
C SER A 3 -19.27 12.00 15.95
N LYS A 4 -20.13 12.81 16.58
CA LYS A 4 -19.75 13.68 17.72
C LYS A 4 -19.30 12.86 18.93
N GLN A 5 -19.94 11.74 19.20
CA GLN A 5 -19.56 10.83 20.27
C GLN A 5 -18.22 10.17 19.99
N ILE A 6 -17.95 9.81 18.73
CA ILE A 6 -16.65 9.29 18.30
C ILE A 6 -15.55 10.32 18.56
N ASP A 7 -15.77 11.58 18.14
CA ASP A 7 -14.81 12.66 18.36
C ASP A 7 -14.56 12.91 19.85
N CYS A 8 -15.60 12.87 20.69
CA CYS A 8 -15.48 13.00 22.13
C CYS A 8 -14.60 11.90 22.76
N ILE A 9 -14.81 10.65 22.35
CA ILE A 9 -14.01 9.51 22.85
C ILE A 9 -12.55 9.64 22.42
N LEU A 10 -12.32 9.93 21.13
CA LEU A 10 -10.97 9.99 20.57
C LEU A 10 -10.18 11.18 21.15
N GLU A 11 -10.80 12.35 21.31
CA GLU A 11 -10.17 13.50 21.91
C GLU A 11 -9.83 13.26 23.38
N LEU A 12 -10.77 12.71 24.16
CA LEU A 12 -10.50 12.36 25.55
C LEU A 12 -9.41 11.28 25.66
N SER A 13 -9.32 10.34 24.73
CA SER A 13 -8.26 9.31 24.71
C SER A 13 -6.87 9.87 24.46
N GLN A 14 -6.76 11.04 23.84
CA GLN A 14 -5.48 11.72 23.59
C GLN A 14 -5.10 12.66 24.73
N SER A 15 -6.03 13.48 25.18
CA SER A 15 -5.78 14.51 26.19
C SER A 15 -5.75 13.93 27.61
N LEU A 16 -6.45 12.84 27.86
CA LEU A 16 -6.69 12.20 29.16
C LEU A 16 -7.20 13.21 30.24
N ASN A 17 -7.76 14.30 29.80
CA ASN A 17 -8.26 15.39 30.64
C ASN A 17 -9.60 15.91 30.09
N PHE A 18 -10.67 15.77 30.88
CA PHE A 18 -12.02 16.13 30.48
C PHE A 18 -12.18 17.63 30.14
N ASN A 19 -11.53 18.54 30.89
CA ASN A 19 -11.62 19.97 30.61
C ASN A 19 -10.93 20.31 29.29
N ARG A 20 -9.70 19.82 29.08
CA ARG A 20 -8.92 20.03 27.87
C ARG A 20 -9.60 19.43 26.64
N ALA A 21 -10.16 18.22 26.77
CA ALA A 21 -10.90 17.59 25.67
C ALA A 21 -12.15 18.39 25.29
N ALA A 22 -12.88 18.90 26.29
CA ALA A 22 -14.05 19.74 26.05
C ALA A 22 -13.70 21.06 25.36
N GLU A 23 -12.61 21.72 25.79
CA GLU A 23 -12.06 22.93 25.17
C GLU A 23 -11.67 22.68 23.70
N ASN A 24 -10.94 21.61 23.43
CA ASN A 24 -10.50 21.27 22.07
C ASN A 24 -11.68 20.98 21.13
N LEU A 25 -12.79 20.47 21.66
CA LEU A 25 -14.01 20.19 20.90
C LEU A 25 -15.03 21.35 20.90
N TYR A 26 -14.71 22.47 21.53
CA TYR A 26 -15.61 23.62 21.67
C TYR A 26 -16.96 23.26 22.30
N ILE A 27 -16.95 22.37 23.29
CA ILE A 27 -18.15 21.97 24.06
C ILE A 27 -17.90 22.14 25.56
N THR A 28 -18.96 22.05 26.38
CA THR A 28 -18.80 22.07 27.82
C THR A 28 -18.36 20.71 28.37
N GLN A 29 -17.63 20.69 29.49
CA GLN A 29 -17.20 19.45 30.15
C GLN A 29 -18.40 18.55 30.55
N PRO A 30 -19.55 19.06 31.04
CA PRO A 30 -20.74 18.21 31.25
C PRO A 30 -21.25 17.54 29.98
N THR A 31 -21.23 18.26 28.84
CA THR A 31 -21.62 17.70 27.53
C THR A 31 -20.68 16.58 27.11
N LEU A 32 -19.36 16.76 27.25
CA LEU A 32 -18.39 15.71 26.97
C LEU A 32 -18.65 14.48 27.85
N THR A 33 -18.84 14.69 29.16
CA THR A 33 -19.11 13.61 30.11
C THR A 33 -20.39 12.85 29.74
N TYR A 34 -21.43 13.57 29.35
CA TYR A 34 -22.68 12.96 28.89
C TYR A 34 -22.46 12.07 27.66
N HIS A 35 -21.74 12.55 26.63
CA HIS A 35 -21.44 11.77 25.44
C HIS A 35 -20.65 10.48 25.74
N ILE A 36 -19.62 10.58 26.59
CA ILE A 36 -18.82 9.44 26.99
C ILE A 36 -19.69 8.41 27.72
N LYS A 37 -20.44 8.83 28.73
CA LYS A 37 -21.28 7.96 29.53
C LYS A 37 -22.34 7.26 28.68
N THR A 38 -23.00 8.00 27.78
CA THR A 38 -24.01 7.44 26.89
C THR A 38 -23.44 6.33 26.00
N VAL A 39 -22.21 6.51 25.51
CA VAL A 39 -21.57 5.47 24.69
C VAL A 39 -21.16 4.27 25.54
N GLU A 40 -20.56 4.48 26.73
CA GLU A 40 -20.18 3.39 27.63
C GLU A 40 -21.42 2.54 28.05
N GLU A 41 -22.55 3.19 28.28
CA GLU A 41 -23.84 2.51 28.53
C GLU A 41 -24.34 1.72 27.31
N GLU A 42 -24.23 2.29 26.10
CA GLU A 42 -24.64 1.65 24.86
C GLU A 42 -23.78 0.42 24.51
N ILE A 43 -22.45 0.52 24.69
CA ILE A 43 -21.51 -0.58 24.33
C ILE A 43 -21.32 -1.61 25.46
N GLY A 44 -21.76 -1.29 26.69
CA GLY A 44 -21.78 -2.22 27.82
C GLY A 44 -20.44 -2.38 28.56
N PHE A 45 -19.46 -1.53 28.32
CA PHE A 45 -18.19 -1.51 29.07
C PHE A 45 -17.62 -0.10 29.22
N PRO A 46 -16.84 0.18 30.31
CA PRO A 46 -16.21 1.48 30.50
C PRO A 46 -15.00 1.62 29.56
N ILE A 47 -14.93 2.76 28.86
CA ILE A 47 -13.77 3.14 28.04
C ILE A 47 -12.72 3.81 28.92
N PHE A 48 -13.17 4.62 29.91
CA PHE A 48 -12.30 5.40 30.78
C PHE A 48 -12.53 5.08 32.25
N HIS A 49 -11.43 5.09 33.03
CA HIS A 49 -11.46 5.23 34.49
C HIS A 49 -11.22 6.68 34.88
N ARG A 50 -12.02 7.20 35.80
CA ARG A 50 -11.75 8.50 36.44
C ARG A 50 -10.67 8.33 37.52
N SER A 51 -9.67 9.17 37.48
CA SER A 51 -8.65 9.25 38.52
C SER A 51 -8.55 10.67 39.07
N GLY A 52 -7.98 10.84 40.25
CA GLY A 52 -7.75 12.17 40.84
C GLY A 52 -6.86 13.09 39.99
N LYS A 53 -6.21 12.55 38.94
CA LYS A 53 -5.34 13.26 38.00
C LYS A 53 -5.96 13.44 36.61
N GLY A 54 -7.19 12.99 36.38
CA GLY A 54 -7.87 13.07 35.07
C GLY A 54 -8.54 11.76 34.67
N ALA A 55 -8.44 11.39 33.40
CA ALA A 55 -8.93 10.13 32.83
C ALA A 55 -7.78 9.17 32.55
N ALA A 56 -8.05 7.87 32.62
CA ALA A 56 -7.16 6.82 32.12
C ALA A 56 -7.98 5.82 31.29
N LEU A 57 -7.41 5.29 30.21
CA LEU A 57 -8.08 4.27 29.42
C LEU A 57 -8.12 2.93 30.17
N THR A 58 -9.24 2.23 30.06
CA THR A 58 -9.31 0.81 30.44
C THR A 58 -8.59 -0.04 29.36
N PRO A 59 -8.19 -1.29 29.63
CA PRO A 59 -7.66 -2.18 28.59
C PRO A 59 -8.63 -2.37 27.42
N ALA A 60 -9.93 -2.52 27.68
CA ALA A 60 -10.97 -2.58 26.65
C ALA A 60 -11.10 -1.25 25.89
N GLY A 61 -11.06 -0.11 26.61
CA GLY A 61 -11.09 1.23 26.04
C GLY A 61 -9.90 1.52 25.13
N GLN A 62 -8.71 1.03 25.48
CA GLN A 62 -7.52 1.19 24.64
C GLN A 62 -7.70 0.48 23.28
N GLN A 63 -8.14 -0.77 23.27
CA GLN A 63 -8.43 -1.49 22.03
C GLN A 63 -9.57 -0.85 21.24
N PHE A 64 -10.64 -0.46 21.93
CA PHE A 64 -11.79 0.20 21.30
C PHE A 64 -11.39 1.52 20.62
N CYS A 65 -10.60 2.38 21.29
CA CYS A 65 -10.12 3.63 20.70
C CYS A 65 -9.21 3.41 19.49
N LEU A 66 -8.38 2.37 19.45
CA LEU A 66 -7.58 2.03 18.28
C LEU A 66 -8.47 1.69 17.07
N MET A 67 -9.46 0.82 17.26
CA MET A 67 -10.42 0.47 16.19
C MET A 67 -11.25 1.68 15.76
N LEU A 68 -11.69 2.50 16.71
CA LEU A 68 -12.51 3.67 16.44
C LEU A 68 -11.77 4.73 15.61
N ARG A 69 -10.46 4.87 15.79
CA ARG A 69 -9.61 5.73 14.94
C ARG A 69 -9.61 5.25 13.49
N SER A 70 -9.42 3.96 13.27
CA SER A 70 -9.44 3.37 11.92
C SER A 70 -10.78 3.60 11.23
N ILE A 71 -11.89 3.36 11.93
CA ILE A 71 -13.24 3.59 11.41
C ILE A 71 -13.46 5.07 11.04
N ARG A 72 -13.00 6.02 11.89
CA ARG A 72 -13.11 7.45 11.60
C ARG A 72 -12.34 7.84 10.35
N GLU A 73 -11.13 7.34 10.18
CA GLU A 73 -10.30 7.61 8.99
C GLU A 73 -10.91 7.00 7.72
N GLU A 74 -11.51 5.82 7.81
CA GLU A 74 -12.23 5.21 6.68
C GLU A 74 -13.47 6.02 6.30
N MET A 75 -14.26 6.46 7.29
CA MET A 75 -15.43 7.32 7.05
C MET A 75 -15.02 8.65 6.40
N LYS A 76 -13.92 9.28 6.86
CA LYS A 76 -13.38 10.49 6.26
C LYS A 76 -13.00 10.29 4.80
N ARG A 77 -12.28 9.21 4.49
CA ARG A 77 -11.93 8.85 3.10
C ARG A 77 -13.16 8.63 2.23
N ALA A 78 -14.17 7.92 2.75
CA ALA A 78 -15.42 7.69 2.01
C ALA A 78 -16.15 8.99 1.68
N ILE A 79 -16.18 9.96 2.62
CA ILE A 79 -16.75 11.28 2.40
C ILE A 79 -15.96 12.06 1.35
N GLU A 80 -14.62 12.08 1.45
CA GLU A 80 -13.74 12.75 0.49
C GLU A 80 -13.89 12.17 -0.93
N GLN A 81 -13.95 10.85 -1.06
CA GLN A 81 -14.22 10.17 -2.32
C GLN A 81 -15.59 10.55 -2.89
N GLY A 82 -16.63 10.53 -2.05
CA GLY A 82 -17.98 10.95 -2.44
C GLY A 82 -18.02 12.41 -2.92
N GLN A 83 -17.34 13.31 -2.23
CA GLN A 83 -17.23 14.72 -2.60
C GLN A 83 -16.47 14.93 -3.92
N ASN A 84 -15.38 14.20 -4.14
CA ASN A 84 -14.61 14.27 -5.37
C ASN A 84 -15.44 13.76 -6.56
N ASN A 85 -16.15 12.66 -6.39
CA ASN A 85 -16.97 12.05 -7.46
C ASN A 85 -18.25 12.86 -7.75
N SER A 86 -18.88 13.51 -6.76
CA SER A 86 -20.18 14.17 -6.93
C SER A 86 -20.12 15.46 -7.73
N ARG A 87 -18.97 16.12 -7.84
CA ARG A 87 -18.85 17.45 -8.47
C ARG A 87 -18.44 17.44 -9.95
N ARG A 88 -17.74 16.41 -10.41
CA ARG A 88 -17.13 16.38 -11.73
C ARG A 88 -17.36 15.09 -12.49
N TYR A 89 -17.58 13.97 -11.80
CA TYR A 89 -17.64 12.66 -12.42
C TYR A 89 -18.96 11.96 -12.11
N HIS A 90 -19.51 11.28 -13.12
CA HIS A 90 -20.74 10.49 -12.99
C HIS A 90 -20.45 9.04 -12.66
N LEU A 91 -19.21 8.58 -12.90
CA LEU A 91 -18.74 7.22 -12.63
C LEU A 91 -17.29 7.26 -12.15
N GLY A 92 -17.01 6.63 -11.02
CA GLY A 92 -15.66 6.41 -10.51
C GLY A 92 -15.23 4.97 -10.72
N LEU A 93 -13.99 4.76 -11.17
CA LEU A 93 -13.32 3.47 -11.16
C LEU A 93 -12.21 3.51 -10.10
N THR A 94 -12.11 2.46 -9.29
CA THR A 94 -11.10 2.35 -8.23
C THR A 94 -10.07 1.28 -8.56
N VAL A 95 -8.78 1.60 -8.36
CA VAL A 95 -7.65 0.68 -8.58
C VAL A 95 -6.86 0.53 -7.28
N GLY A 96 -6.92 -0.66 -6.69
CA GLY A 96 -6.14 -1.00 -5.51
C GLY A 96 -4.67 -1.29 -5.84
N LEU A 97 -3.75 -0.67 -5.11
CA LEU A 97 -2.31 -0.72 -5.34
C LEU A 97 -1.55 -0.91 -4.03
N PRO A 98 -0.51 -1.77 -3.97
CA PRO A 98 0.31 -1.91 -2.76
C PRO A 98 1.22 -0.70 -2.54
N LEU A 99 1.64 -0.03 -3.62
CA LEU A 99 2.52 1.15 -3.59
C LEU A 99 2.46 1.90 -4.95
N ARG A 100 2.93 3.13 -4.96
CA ARG A 100 2.86 4.01 -6.13
C ARG A 100 3.62 3.47 -7.36
N SER A 101 4.76 2.86 -7.16
CA SER A 101 5.60 2.35 -8.25
C SER A 101 5.06 1.07 -8.90
N ALA A 102 4.07 0.40 -8.28
CA ALA A 102 3.57 -0.88 -8.76
C ALA A 102 3.07 -0.84 -10.21
N ILE A 103 2.48 0.27 -10.64
CA ILE A 103 2.08 0.51 -12.03
C ILE A 103 2.69 1.82 -12.51
N TYR A 104 3.84 1.75 -13.17
CA TYR A 104 4.60 2.93 -13.61
C TYR A 104 3.81 3.86 -14.55
N PHE A 105 3.09 3.28 -15.51
CA PHE A 105 2.31 4.05 -16.50
C PHE A 105 0.88 4.40 -16.03
N LEU A 106 0.53 4.16 -14.77
CA LEU A 106 -0.82 4.47 -14.27
C LEU A 106 -1.21 5.95 -14.45
N PRO A 107 -0.37 6.94 -14.11
CA PRO A 107 -0.72 8.34 -14.31
C PRO A 107 -0.99 8.67 -15.78
N GLN A 108 -0.17 8.17 -16.69
CA GLN A 108 -0.35 8.38 -18.13
C GLN A 108 -1.64 7.72 -18.64
N ALA A 109 -1.92 6.50 -18.19
CA ALA A 109 -3.13 5.78 -18.58
C ALA A 109 -4.39 6.46 -18.05
N ILE A 110 -4.36 7.02 -16.83
CA ILE A 110 -5.47 7.80 -16.27
C ILE A 110 -5.71 9.06 -17.11
N GLU A 111 -4.67 9.82 -17.41
CA GLU A 111 -4.78 11.04 -18.22
C GLU A 111 -5.38 10.76 -19.61
N GLU A 112 -4.88 9.74 -20.30
CA GLU A 112 -5.40 9.34 -21.61
C GLU A 112 -6.86 8.86 -21.55
N PHE A 113 -7.18 8.07 -20.51
CA PHE A 113 -8.53 7.54 -20.30
C PHE A 113 -9.53 8.65 -20.00
N GLU A 114 -9.26 9.54 -19.05
CA GLU A 114 -10.17 10.62 -18.64
C GLU A 114 -10.37 11.65 -19.77
N ARG A 115 -9.39 11.81 -20.66
CA ARG A 115 -9.52 12.65 -21.85
C ARG A 115 -10.52 12.09 -22.87
N THR A 116 -10.67 10.77 -22.93
CA THR A 116 -11.53 10.06 -23.90
C THR A 116 -12.87 9.61 -23.31
N HIS A 117 -13.01 9.63 -21.98
CA HIS A 117 -14.21 9.20 -21.26
C HIS A 117 -14.70 10.31 -20.32
N GLU A 118 -15.35 11.31 -20.90
CA GLU A 118 -15.87 12.46 -20.17
C GLU A 118 -16.81 12.01 -19.03
N GLY A 119 -16.60 12.54 -17.82
CA GLY A 119 -17.41 12.22 -16.65
C GLY A 119 -17.05 10.88 -15.96
N VAL A 120 -16.00 10.19 -16.39
CA VAL A 120 -15.48 9.00 -15.70
C VAL A 120 -14.10 9.31 -15.10
N SER A 121 -13.90 8.98 -13.83
CA SER A 121 -12.59 9.12 -13.17
C SER A 121 -12.00 7.78 -12.80
N VAL A 122 -10.66 7.71 -12.71
CA VAL A 122 -9.95 6.55 -12.16
C VAL A 122 -9.19 6.99 -10.91
N THR A 123 -9.53 6.40 -9.78
CA THR A 123 -8.94 6.73 -8.48
C THR A 123 -8.02 5.61 -8.00
N PRO A 124 -6.69 5.84 -7.90
CA PRO A 124 -5.78 4.89 -7.29
C PRO A 124 -5.93 4.89 -5.76
N GLU A 125 -6.03 3.72 -5.17
CA GLU A 125 -6.05 3.52 -3.73
C GLU A 125 -4.81 2.75 -3.28
N PHE A 126 -3.95 3.41 -2.49
CA PHE A 126 -2.70 2.82 -2.00
C PHE A 126 -2.94 2.14 -0.65
N ILE A 127 -2.91 0.82 -0.66
CA ILE A 127 -3.15 -0.01 0.51
C ILE A 127 -2.08 -1.08 0.58
N THR A 128 -1.13 -0.91 1.49
CA THR A 128 0.02 -1.80 1.64
C THR A 128 -0.37 -3.20 2.11
N LEU A 129 -1.41 -3.29 2.94
CA LEU A 129 -1.94 -4.56 3.46
C LEU A 129 -3.41 -4.70 3.06
N HIS A 130 -3.83 -5.91 2.70
CA HIS A 130 -5.23 -6.24 2.40
C HIS A 130 -5.84 -5.60 1.14
N SER A 131 -5.05 -5.12 0.18
CA SER A 131 -5.57 -4.59 -1.08
C SER A 131 -6.40 -5.65 -1.83
N VAL A 132 -5.89 -6.88 -1.91
CA VAL A 132 -6.62 -8.01 -2.53
C VAL A 132 -7.90 -8.35 -1.78
N ASP A 133 -7.88 -8.34 -0.44
CA ASP A 133 -9.08 -8.64 0.37
C ASP A 133 -10.19 -7.60 0.13
N ARG A 134 -9.85 -6.32 0.00
CA ARG A 134 -10.82 -5.26 -0.31
C ARG A 134 -11.40 -5.43 -1.70
N PHE A 135 -10.56 -5.75 -2.69
CA PHE A 135 -11.02 -6.07 -4.03
C PHE A 135 -12.00 -7.26 -4.01
N LEU A 136 -11.67 -8.34 -3.32
CA LEU A 136 -12.53 -9.54 -3.24
C LEU A 136 -13.88 -9.27 -2.56
N ARG A 137 -13.95 -8.27 -1.67
CA ARG A 137 -15.23 -7.80 -1.08
C ARG A 137 -16.03 -6.85 -1.98
N GLY A 138 -15.51 -6.54 -3.18
CA GLY A 138 -16.16 -5.62 -4.11
C GLY A 138 -16.01 -4.13 -3.75
N GLU A 139 -15.07 -3.80 -2.87
CA GLU A 139 -14.78 -2.42 -2.47
C GLU A 139 -13.89 -1.68 -3.50
N GLN A 140 -13.32 -2.40 -4.46
CA GLN A 140 -12.50 -1.89 -5.55
C GLN A 140 -12.89 -2.55 -6.86
N ASP A 141 -12.83 -1.80 -7.95
CA ASP A 141 -13.13 -2.32 -9.30
C ASP A 141 -11.99 -3.15 -9.87
N MET A 142 -10.77 -2.75 -9.56
CA MET A 142 -9.54 -3.37 -10.05
C MET A 142 -8.51 -3.44 -8.94
N VAL A 143 -7.62 -4.45 -9.01
CA VAL A 143 -6.49 -4.57 -8.09
C VAL A 143 -5.22 -5.00 -8.84
N PHE A 144 -4.10 -4.35 -8.53
CA PHE A 144 -2.78 -4.81 -8.94
C PHE A 144 -2.34 -5.96 -8.04
N ALA A 145 -1.85 -7.04 -8.66
CA ALA A 145 -1.37 -8.21 -7.96
C ALA A 145 -0.30 -8.95 -8.76
N ARG A 146 0.30 -9.98 -8.16
CA ARG A 146 1.08 -10.97 -8.87
C ARG A 146 0.15 -12.05 -9.41
N GLU A 147 0.42 -12.52 -10.61
CA GLU A 147 -0.42 -13.57 -11.24
C GLU A 147 -0.52 -14.83 -10.37
N GLU A 148 0.61 -15.22 -9.73
CA GLU A 148 0.65 -16.41 -8.86
C GLU A 148 -0.31 -16.34 -7.67
N ASP A 149 -0.54 -15.16 -7.11
CA ASP A 149 -1.43 -14.95 -5.98
C ASP A 149 -2.91 -15.04 -6.41
N MET A 150 -3.21 -14.71 -7.67
CA MET A 150 -4.57 -14.52 -8.16
C MET A 150 -5.10 -15.72 -8.96
N LYS A 151 -4.25 -16.51 -9.58
CA LYS A 151 -4.66 -17.59 -10.51
C LYS A 151 -5.56 -18.67 -9.93
N ARG A 152 -5.61 -18.81 -8.59
CA ARG A 152 -6.45 -19.79 -7.89
C ARG A 152 -7.71 -19.19 -7.28
N ILE A 153 -7.90 -17.89 -7.39
CA ILE A 153 -9.07 -17.19 -6.85
C ILE A 153 -10.19 -17.30 -7.89
N PRO A 154 -11.38 -17.80 -7.53
CA PRO A 154 -12.50 -17.89 -8.45
C PRO A 154 -13.10 -16.51 -8.75
N ASP A 155 -13.90 -16.44 -9.80
CA ASP A 155 -14.71 -15.28 -10.18
C ASP A 155 -13.95 -13.97 -10.42
N ILE A 156 -12.66 -14.09 -10.78
CA ILE A 156 -11.84 -12.96 -11.23
C ILE A 156 -11.36 -13.16 -12.66
N LYS A 157 -11.05 -12.05 -13.33
CA LYS A 157 -10.41 -12.00 -14.64
C LYS A 157 -9.04 -11.36 -14.50
N ILE A 158 -8.03 -12.05 -14.99
CA ILE A 158 -6.61 -11.64 -14.91
C ILE A 158 -6.22 -10.96 -16.23
N HIS A 159 -5.69 -9.73 -16.12
CA HIS A 159 -5.17 -8.96 -17.24
C HIS A 159 -3.67 -8.76 -17.03
N ARG A 160 -2.85 -9.44 -17.84
CA ARG A 160 -1.40 -9.30 -17.77
C ARG A 160 -0.97 -7.90 -18.17
N LEU A 161 -0.06 -7.31 -17.39
CA LEU A 161 0.52 -5.99 -17.67
C LEU A 161 1.96 -6.14 -18.14
N PHE A 162 2.84 -6.70 -17.30
CA PHE A 162 4.26 -6.85 -17.62
C PHE A 162 4.94 -7.93 -16.77
N GLN A 163 6.14 -8.35 -17.20
CA GLN A 163 7.04 -9.21 -16.43
C GLN A 163 8.08 -8.34 -15.71
N SER A 164 8.02 -8.32 -14.39
CA SER A 164 9.01 -7.61 -13.58
C SER A 164 10.28 -8.43 -13.42
N LYS A 165 11.40 -7.93 -13.93
CA LYS A 165 12.73 -8.50 -13.71
C LYS A 165 13.23 -8.19 -12.29
N ILE A 166 14.29 -8.87 -11.87
CA ILE A 166 14.98 -8.62 -10.61
C ILE A 166 16.18 -7.72 -10.87
N TYR A 167 16.38 -6.75 -9.98
CA TYR A 167 17.46 -5.76 -10.03
C TYR A 167 18.26 -5.79 -8.74
N LEU A 168 19.53 -5.45 -8.85
CA LEU A 168 20.35 -5.04 -7.71
C LEU A 168 20.06 -3.57 -7.41
N ILE A 169 19.77 -3.27 -6.15
CA ILE A 169 19.71 -1.91 -5.64
C ILE A 169 20.99 -1.62 -4.87
N SER A 170 21.67 -0.57 -5.26
CA SER A 170 22.88 -0.06 -4.61
C SER A 170 22.88 1.47 -4.64
N GLU A 171 23.80 2.07 -3.92
CA GLU A 171 24.08 3.50 -4.10
C GLU A 171 24.63 3.78 -5.50
N LYS A 172 24.41 4.99 -6.01
CA LYS A 172 24.90 5.41 -7.32
C LYS A 172 26.41 5.42 -7.43
N THR A 173 27.09 5.62 -6.31
CA THR A 173 28.56 5.61 -6.20
C THR A 173 29.16 4.22 -6.18
N ASP A 174 28.32 3.19 -5.99
CA ASP A 174 28.76 1.80 -5.98
C ASP A 174 29.28 1.39 -7.36
N PRO A 175 30.43 0.69 -7.45
CA PRO A 175 30.93 0.19 -8.73
C PRO A 175 29.97 -0.70 -9.50
N LEU A 176 29.05 -1.41 -8.81
CA LEU A 176 28.03 -2.25 -9.43
C LEU A 176 26.95 -1.42 -10.14
N ALA A 177 26.76 -0.17 -9.76
CA ALA A 177 25.82 0.75 -10.41
C ALA A 177 26.20 1.07 -11.86
N GLN A 178 27.49 0.93 -12.22
CA GLN A 178 28.00 1.20 -13.57
C GLN A 178 27.91 -0.01 -14.51
N LYS A 179 27.51 -1.18 -14.00
CA LYS A 179 27.40 -2.39 -14.81
C LYS A 179 26.09 -2.39 -15.61
N LYS A 180 26.13 -2.91 -16.81
CA LYS A 180 24.92 -3.17 -17.61
C LYS A 180 24.11 -4.34 -17.08
N LEU A 181 24.78 -5.31 -16.44
CA LEU A 181 24.22 -6.52 -15.86
C LEU A 181 25.11 -6.98 -14.72
N VAL A 182 24.53 -7.21 -13.55
CA VAL A 182 25.22 -7.75 -12.37
C VAL A 182 25.04 -9.25 -12.30
N LYS A 183 26.12 -9.99 -12.13
CA LYS A 183 26.11 -11.45 -11.94
C LYS A 183 26.29 -11.81 -10.47
N ILE A 184 25.96 -13.05 -10.11
CA ILE A 184 26.13 -13.54 -8.74
C ILE A 184 27.55 -13.30 -8.23
N ASP A 185 28.57 -13.64 -9.02
CA ASP A 185 29.97 -13.54 -8.60
C ASP A 185 30.46 -12.10 -8.34
N ASP A 186 29.77 -11.11 -8.89
CA ASP A 186 30.01 -9.70 -8.65
C ASP A 186 29.66 -9.26 -7.22
N LEU A 187 28.86 -10.04 -6.51
CA LEU A 187 28.42 -9.76 -5.14
C LEU A 187 29.37 -10.30 -4.07
N ALA A 188 30.48 -10.92 -4.46
CA ALA A 188 31.47 -11.48 -3.52
C ALA A 188 31.96 -10.44 -2.49
N GLY A 189 31.95 -10.83 -1.21
CA GLY A 189 32.40 -9.96 -0.11
C GLY A 189 31.42 -8.84 0.26
N ARG A 190 30.18 -8.86 -0.27
CA ARG A 190 29.16 -7.87 0.05
C ARG A 190 28.17 -8.42 1.09
N THR A 191 27.55 -7.52 1.84
CA THR A 191 26.41 -7.87 2.69
C THR A 191 25.11 -7.77 1.91
N LEU A 192 24.33 -8.85 1.85
CA LEU A 192 23.05 -8.89 1.14
C LEU A 192 21.89 -8.65 2.13
N MET A 193 21.08 -7.66 1.87
CA MET A 193 19.83 -7.49 2.60
C MET A 193 18.77 -8.42 2.05
N VAL A 194 18.10 -9.14 2.95
CA VAL A 194 17.03 -10.08 2.65
C VAL A 194 15.79 -9.72 3.44
N GLY A 195 14.62 -9.78 2.81
CA GLY A 195 13.35 -9.43 3.45
C GLY A 195 12.51 -10.67 3.76
N GLY A 196 11.93 -10.72 4.96
CA GLY A 196 10.98 -11.78 5.33
C GLY A 196 9.72 -11.80 4.46
N GLY A 197 9.34 -10.67 3.87
CA GLY A 197 8.22 -10.51 2.93
C GLY A 197 8.57 -10.69 1.45
N SER A 198 9.79 -11.15 1.12
CA SER A 198 10.19 -11.38 -0.28
C SER A 198 9.29 -12.43 -0.95
N GLN A 199 8.92 -12.14 -2.19
CA GLN A 199 8.17 -13.07 -3.03
C GLN A 199 8.96 -14.37 -3.26
N PRO A 200 8.33 -15.52 -3.52
CA PRO A 200 9.01 -16.80 -3.71
C PRO A 200 10.12 -16.75 -4.78
N GLU A 201 9.88 -16.04 -5.88
CA GLU A 201 10.83 -15.88 -6.99
C GLU A 201 12.09 -15.12 -6.52
N LEU A 202 11.90 -13.97 -5.85
CA LEU A 202 13.01 -13.19 -5.29
C LEU A 202 13.74 -13.97 -4.22
N ARG A 203 13.02 -14.65 -3.33
CA ARG A 203 13.61 -15.49 -2.28
C ARG A 203 14.47 -16.60 -2.85
N ALA A 204 14.05 -17.26 -3.93
CA ALA A 204 14.84 -18.29 -4.61
C ALA A 204 16.17 -17.73 -5.15
N VAL A 205 16.15 -16.52 -5.71
CA VAL A 205 17.36 -15.83 -6.17
C VAL A 205 18.27 -15.48 -4.99
N GLN A 206 17.73 -14.87 -3.93
CA GLN A 206 18.49 -14.50 -2.73
C GLN A 206 19.16 -15.74 -2.09
N GLN A 207 18.42 -16.84 -1.94
CA GLN A 207 18.98 -18.09 -1.38
C GLN A 207 20.10 -18.64 -2.24
N ARG A 208 19.96 -18.65 -3.57
CA ARG A 208 21.00 -19.09 -4.50
C ARG A 208 22.27 -18.26 -4.38
N VAL A 209 22.14 -16.92 -4.25
CA VAL A 209 23.28 -16.01 -4.03
C VAL A 209 23.99 -16.33 -2.71
N LEU A 210 23.23 -16.42 -1.62
CA LEU A 210 23.78 -16.69 -0.29
C LEU A 210 24.49 -18.05 -0.23
N GLN A 211 23.91 -19.09 -0.83
CA GLN A 211 24.49 -20.44 -0.87
C GLN A 211 25.77 -20.50 -1.70
N LYS A 212 25.81 -19.80 -2.86
CA LYS A 212 26.98 -19.82 -3.74
C LYS A 212 28.18 -19.06 -3.18
N LEU A 213 27.93 -17.92 -2.57
CA LEU A 213 28.99 -16.98 -2.16
C LEU A 213 29.24 -16.96 -0.65
N HIS A 214 28.42 -17.63 0.16
CA HIS A 214 28.49 -17.61 1.63
C HIS A 214 28.55 -16.18 2.19
N LEU A 215 27.68 -15.28 1.64
CA LEU A 215 27.64 -13.87 2.03
C LEU A 215 27.06 -13.68 3.43
N ASP A 216 27.56 -12.66 4.10
CA ASP A 216 26.84 -12.08 5.23
C ASP A 216 25.50 -11.53 4.76
N HIS A 217 24.47 -11.71 5.58
CA HIS A 217 23.16 -11.19 5.27
C HIS A 217 22.54 -10.45 6.46
N PHE A 218 21.70 -9.49 6.13
CA PHE A 218 20.97 -8.66 7.07
C PHE A 218 19.47 -8.72 6.78
N ASN A 219 18.67 -9.03 7.81
CA ASN A 219 17.24 -9.07 7.66
C ASN A 219 16.65 -7.64 7.66
N SER A 220 15.84 -7.36 6.66
CA SER A 220 15.07 -6.10 6.55
C SER A 220 13.59 -6.40 6.41
N ASN A 221 12.74 -5.66 7.15
CA ASN A 221 11.33 -6.03 7.31
C ASN A 221 10.47 -5.63 6.09
N ASP A 222 10.78 -4.52 5.46
CA ASP A 222 10.02 -3.94 4.35
C ASP A 222 10.94 -3.21 3.36
N HIS A 223 10.35 -2.73 2.26
CA HIS A 223 11.09 -2.09 1.19
C HIS A 223 11.75 -0.76 1.63
N ASP A 224 11.02 0.09 2.33
CA ASP A 224 11.50 1.42 2.75
C ASP A 224 12.63 1.29 3.78
N THR A 225 12.49 0.36 4.73
CA THR A 225 13.56 -0.01 5.67
C THR A 225 14.79 -0.54 4.93
N THR A 226 14.59 -1.35 3.88
CA THR A 226 15.68 -1.87 3.06
C THR A 226 16.41 -0.74 2.34
N LEU A 227 15.70 0.18 1.69
CA LEU A 227 16.30 1.34 1.02
C LEU A 227 17.06 2.23 2.01
N THR A 228 16.52 2.50 3.20
CA THR A 228 17.19 3.24 4.26
C THR A 228 18.50 2.57 4.69
N ASN A 229 18.51 1.24 4.79
CA ASN A 229 19.71 0.49 5.11
C ASN A 229 20.74 0.50 3.99
N VAL A 230 20.33 0.50 2.71
CA VAL A 230 21.22 0.72 1.56
C VAL A 230 21.86 2.09 1.63
N ALA A 231 21.07 3.15 1.84
CA ALA A 231 21.55 4.52 2.00
C ALA A 231 22.49 4.71 3.21
N SER A 232 22.35 3.84 4.22
CA SER A 232 23.23 3.82 5.41
C SER A 232 24.45 2.93 5.26
N HIS A 233 24.82 2.54 4.05
CA HIS A 233 25.98 1.70 3.68
C HIS A 233 26.03 0.31 4.36
N LYS A 234 24.87 -0.21 4.80
CA LYS A 234 24.84 -1.52 5.48
C LYS A 234 24.89 -2.70 4.51
N GLY A 235 24.70 -2.47 3.22
CA GLY A 235 24.76 -3.51 2.20
C GLY A 235 23.99 -3.16 0.94
N ILE A 236 23.76 -4.18 0.12
CA ILE A 236 23.01 -4.11 -1.14
C ILE A 236 21.76 -4.98 -1.04
N CYS A 237 20.78 -4.78 -1.91
CA CYS A 237 19.60 -5.66 -1.94
C CYS A 237 19.23 -6.05 -3.37
N LEU A 238 18.53 -7.17 -3.49
CA LEU A 238 17.84 -7.57 -4.72
C LEU A 238 16.35 -7.29 -4.56
N ALA A 239 15.75 -6.67 -5.57
CA ALA A 239 14.33 -6.34 -5.57
C ALA A 239 13.72 -6.46 -6.96
N PRO A 240 12.40 -6.74 -7.05
CA PRO A 240 11.69 -6.71 -8.31
C PRO A 240 11.54 -5.30 -8.84
N GLY A 241 11.62 -5.14 -10.15
CA GLY A 241 11.60 -3.83 -10.82
C GLY A 241 10.32 -3.02 -10.62
N PHE A 242 9.19 -3.66 -10.31
CA PHE A 242 7.95 -2.94 -10.03
C PHE A 242 8.00 -2.10 -8.72
N LEU A 243 9.01 -2.32 -7.88
CA LEU A 243 9.26 -1.50 -6.69
C LEU A 243 10.05 -0.21 -7.00
N ASN A 244 10.60 -0.08 -8.23
CA ASN A 244 11.35 1.10 -8.62
C ASN A 244 10.40 2.29 -8.86
N ASP A 245 10.48 3.30 -8.02
CA ASP A 245 9.71 4.54 -8.16
C ASP A 245 10.32 5.55 -9.13
N HIS A 246 11.48 5.21 -9.70
CA HIS A 246 12.24 6.04 -10.65
C HIS A 246 12.65 7.43 -10.11
N ASN A 247 12.69 7.61 -8.78
CA ASN A 247 13.10 8.88 -8.15
C ASN A 247 14.59 9.17 -8.30
N ARG A 248 15.37 8.20 -8.82
CA ARG A 248 16.80 8.28 -9.04
C ARG A 248 17.64 8.43 -7.76
N GLU A 249 17.13 8.07 -6.62
CA GLU A 249 17.93 8.05 -5.39
C GLU A 249 18.96 6.93 -5.42
N PHE A 250 18.57 5.74 -5.84
CA PHE A 250 19.42 4.55 -5.96
C PHE A 250 19.70 4.16 -7.41
N ALA A 251 20.73 3.35 -7.59
CA ALA A 251 20.96 2.63 -8.83
C ALA A 251 20.19 1.30 -8.82
N TRP A 252 19.45 1.05 -9.89
CA TRP A 252 18.71 -0.18 -10.16
C TRP A 252 19.40 -0.88 -11.33
N THR A 253 20.33 -1.78 -11.04
CA THR A 253 21.09 -2.48 -12.06
C THR A 253 20.50 -3.86 -12.32
N PRO A 254 20.21 -4.23 -13.58
CA PRO A 254 19.67 -5.54 -13.91
C PRO A 254 20.52 -6.68 -13.32
N PHE A 255 19.88 -7.68 -12.71
CA PHE A 255 20.55 -8.83 -12.13
C PHE A 255 20.38 -10.07 -13.03
N ASP A 256 21.47 -10.81 -13.24
CA ASP A 256 21.51 -11.99 -14.12
C ASP A 256 20.80 -13.18 -13.45
N CYS A 257 19.50 -13.28 -13.67
CA CYS A 257 18.68 -14.41 -13.25
C CYS A 257 17.53 -14.61 -14.24
N LYS A 258 16.98 -15.83 -14.23
CA LYS A 258 15.84 -16.19 -15.10
C LYS A 258 14.47 -15.89 -14.47
N GLU A 259 14.46 -15.65 -13.17
CA GLU A 259 13.24 -15.44 -12.43
C GLU A 259 12.66 -14.05 -12.75
N THR A 260 11.36 -14.03 -13.04
CA THR A 260 10.56 -12.83 -13.24
C THR A 260 9.27 -12.95 -12.44
N ILE A 261 8.64 -11.82 -12.17
CA ILE A 261 7.37 -11.75 -11.46
C ILE A 261 6.31 -11.24 -12.43
N SER A 262 5.32 -12.07 -12.73
CA SER A 262 4.19 -11.67 -13.58
C SER A 262 3.28 -10.69 -12.82
N CYS A 263 3.24 -9.45 -13.28
CA CYS A 263 2.42 -8.37 -12.74
C CYS A 263 1.14 -8.23 -13.54
N VAL A 264 0.01 -8.23 -12.84
CA VAL A 264 -1.32 -8.26 -13.43
C VAL A 264 -2.24 -7.21 -12.81
N LEU A 265 -3.26 -6.81 -13.54
CA LEU A 265 -4.44 -6.13 -13.03
C LEU A 265 -5.59 -7.11 -13.04
N CYS A 266 -6.32 -7.24 -11.94
CA CYS A 266 -7.46 -8.14 -11.83
C CYS A 266 -8.76 -7.36 -11.74
N THR A 267 -9.82 -7.91 -12.34
CA THR A 267 -11.20 -7.43 -12.26
C THR A 267 -12.13 -8.56 -11.83
N HIS A 268 -13.31 -8.23 -11.34
CA HIS A 268 -14.35 -9.23 -11.12
C HIS A 268 -14.81 -9.81 -12.47
N ALA A 269 -14.99 -11.12 -12.56
CA ALA A 269 -15.44 -11.80 -13.80
C ALA A 269 -16.85 -11.34 -14.23
N SER A 270 -17.68 -10.93 -13.26
CA SER A 270 -19.02 -10.37 -13.46
C SER A 270 -19.02 -8.96 -14.01
N ASP A 271 -17.92 -8.21 -13.90
CA ASP A 271 -17.84 -6.85 -14.41
C ASP A 271 -17.82 -6.84 -15.94
N LYS A 272 -18.85 -6.27 -16.54
CA LYS A 272 -19.04 -6.16 -18.01
C LYS A 272 -19.00 -4.70 -18.51
N ARG A 273 -18.64 -3.77 -17.64
CA ARG A 273 -18.57 -2.35 -18.00
C ARG A 273 -17.50 -2.11 -19.06
N ALA A 274 -17.91 -1.51 -20.19
CA ALA A 274 -17.00 -1.19 -21.29
C ALA A 274 -15.86 -0.27 -20.82
N VAL A 275 -16.15 0.70 -19.96
CA VAL A 275 -15.17 1.65 -19.40
C VAL A 275 -14.02 0.97 -18.64
N VAL A 276 -14.29 -0.14 -17.95
CA VAL A 276 -13.26 -0.93 -17.27
C VAL A 276 -12.35 -1.62 -18.30
N ALA A 277 -12.95 -2.23 -19.34
CA ALA A 277 -12.19 -2.89 -20.40
C ALA A 277 -11.34 -1.88 -21.21
N ASP A 278 -11.85 -0.67 -21.46
CA ASP A 278 -11.13 0.38 -22.17
C ASP A 278 -9.95 0.90 -21.34
N PHE A 279 -10.13 1.12 -20.03
CA PHE A 279 -9.02 1.54 -19.17
C PHE A 279 -7.89 0.48 -19.14
N ILE A 280 -8.25 -0.81 -19.00
CA ILE A 280 -7.27 -1.90 -19.01
C ILE A 280 -6.51 -1.92 -20.35
N ARG A 281 -7.21 -1.77 -21.46
CA ARG A 281 -6.60 -1.75 -22.81
C ARG A 281 -5.63 -0.59 -22.97
N ILE A 282 -5.98 0.62 -22.51
CA ILE A 282 -5.08 1.78 -22.54
C ILE A 282 -3.83 1.49 -21.72
N LEU A 283 -3.98 0.99 -20.49
CA LEU A 283 -2.85 0.67 -19.62
C LEU A 283 -1.95 -0.43 -20.21
N GLN A 284 -2.51 -1.49 -20.78
CA GLN A 284 -1.75 -2.55 -21.46
C GLN A 284 -0.97 -2.01 -22.66
N ASN A 285 -1.54 -1.10 -23.44
CA ASN A 285 -0.87 -0.46 -24.57
C ASN A 285 0.33 0.38 -24.12
N CYS A 286 0.24 1.08 -22.98
CA CYS A 286 1.38 1.80 -22.41
C CYS A 286 2.56 0.87 -22.11
N TYR A 287 2.30 -0.32 -21.56
CA TYR A 287 3.35 -1.30 -21.28
C TYR A 287 3.89 -1.97 -22.56
N ALA A 288 3.02 -2.38 -23.47
CA ALA A 288 3.41 -3.10 -24.69
C ALA A 288 4.35 -2.29 -25.62
N SER A 289 4.29 -0.96 -25.53
CA SER A 289 5.14 -0.06 -26.31
C SER A 289 6.51 0.22 -25.69
N HIS A 290 6.78 -0.26 -24.45
CA HIS A 290 7.98 0.10 -23.71
C HIS A 290 8.94 -1.10 -23.52
N PRO A 291 10.19 -1.02 -24.04
CA PRO A 291 11.13 -2.16 -24.07
C PRO A 291 11.59 -2.64 -22.69
N ASP A 292 11.51 -1.79 -21.67
CA ASP A 292 11.93 -2.15 -20.30
C ASP A 292 10.88 -2.97 -19.54
N PHE A 293 9.67 -3.07 -20.08
CA PHE A 293 8.56 -3.83 -19.48
C PHE A 293 8.09 -4.93 -20.43
N PRO A 294 8.78 -6.07 -20.51
CA PRO A 294 8.33 -7.18 -21.36
C PRO A 294 6.97 -7.70 -20.86
N THR A 295 6.02 -7.83 -21.78
CA THR A 295 4.65 -8.32 -21.53
C THR A 295 4.53 -9.82 -21.69
#